data_0f019b37e1f173325f558fe8d3c496f5
#
_entry.id   0f019b37e1f173325f558fe8d3c496f5
#
_cell.length_a   1.000
_cell.length_b   1.000
_cell.length_c   1.000
_cell.angle_alpha   90.00
_cell.angle_beta   90.00
_cell.angle_gamma   90.00
#
_symmetry.space_group_name_H-M   'P 1'
#
loop_
_entity.id
_entity.type
_entity.pdbx_description
1 polymer ?
#
loop_
_entity_poly.entity_id
_entity_poly.type
_entity_poly.pdbx_seq_one_letter_code
_entity_poly.pdbx_strand_id
1 'polypeptide(L)'
;MLDMGFFPDIMWVVERMTGRQQTLLFSATFPQEIIDAAHEFMNEPDFVLTNAEELDVPPIDLFSVRIGRSNKLWVLGRLLARMDDNDQTIIFCNTKRMVDLAVERLKKHRFDVAGLHGDLSQNQRERILNAFKEGDVKTIIATDVAARGIDVDGITLVINYDIPDDIDSFIHRIGRTGRIGRTGEAVSYTHLRAHETIQHL
;
A
#
# COMPACT_ATOMS: atom_id res chain seq x y z
N MET A 1 -6.56 2.06 -10.89
CA MET A 1 -6.22 2.14 -12.33
C MET A 1 -6.73 3.46 -12.92
N LEU A 2 -7.98 3.83 -12.74
CA LEU A 2 -8.51 5.11 -13.25
C LEU A 2 -7.75 6.30 -12.67
N ASP A 3 -7.43 6.29 -11.39
CA ASP A 3 -6.65 7.31 -10.65
C ASP A 3 -5.17 7.41 -11.05
N MET A 4 -4.66 6.47 -11.85
CA MET A 4 -3.24 6.40 -12.26
C MET A 4 -2.97 6.90 -13.68
N GLY A 5 -3.89 7.63 -14.28
CA GLY A 5 -3.74 8.14 -15.65
C GLY A 5 -3.94 7.09 -16.75
N PHE A 6 -4.43 5.90 -16.42
CA PHE A 6 -4.79 4.86 -17.42
C PHE A 6 -6.17 5.05 -18.04
N PHE A 7 -6.87 6.12 -17.69
CA PHE A 7 -8.20 6.37 -18.24
C PHE A 7 -8.23 6.40 -19.77
N PRO A 8 -7.29 7.06 -20.49
CA PRO A 8 -7.25 7.03 -21.94
C PRO A 8 -7.07 5.62 -22.53
N ASP A 9 -6.24 4.78 -21.87
CA ASP A 9 -5.99 3.40 -22.30
C ASP A 9 -7.23 2.53 -22.08
N ILE A 10 -7.95 2.74 -20.98
CA ILE A 10 -9.20 2.06 -20.68
C ILE A 10 -10.26 2.42 -21.72
N MET A 11 -10.41 3.72 -22.03
CA MET A 11 -11.34 4.19 -23.08
C MET A 11 -10.99 3.59 -24.44
N TRP A 12 -9.70 3.57 -24.80
CA TRP A 12 -9.23 2.96 -26.03
C TRP A 12 -9.62 1.48 -26.15
N VAL A 13 -9.54 0.70 -25.07
CA VAL A 13 -9.97 -0.70 -25.02
C VAL A 13 -11.49 -0.82 -25.13
N VAL A 14 -12.21 -0.04 -24.31
CA VAL A 14 -13.67 -0.06 -24.23
C VAL A 14 -14.34 0.25 -25.58
N GLU A 15 -13.85 1.26 -26.30
CA GLU A 15 -14.34 1.64 -27.62
C GLU A 15 -14.18 0.52 -28.66
N ARG A 16 -13.21 -0.37 -28.49
CA ARG A 16 -12.95 -1.48 -29.41
C ARG A 16 -13.70 -2.76 -29.06
N MET A 17 -14.30 -2.80 -27.88
CA MET A 17 -15.12 -3.92 -27.41
C MET A 17 -16.59 -3.78 -27.87
N THR A 18 -16.83 -3.83 -29.16
CA THR A 18 -18.17 -3.59 -29.76
C THR A 18 -19.24 -4.62 -29.36
N GLY A 19 -18.85 -5.83 -28.93
CA GLY A 19 -19.74 -6.90 -28.47
C GLY A 19 -19.97 -6.92 -26.94
N ARG A 20 -19.58 -5.88 -26.23
CA ARG A 20 -19.70 -5.81 -24.77
C ARG A 20 -21.18 -5.80 -24.35
N GLN A 21 -21.56 -6.79 -23.53
CA GLN A 21 -22.92 -6.91 -22.98
C GLN A 21 -23.02 -6.38 -21.54
N GLN A 22 -21.95 -6.45 -20.77
CA GLN A 22 -21.92 -6.00 -19.38
C GLN A 22 -20.56 -5.41 -19.03
N THR A 23 -20.59 -4.38 -18.19
CA THR A 23 -19.38 -3.78 -17.58
C THR A 23 -19.55 -3.75 -16.08
N LEU A 24 -18.54 -4.23 -15.35
CA LEU A 24 -18.50 -4.21 -13.90
C LEU A 24 -17.26 -3.43 -13.46
N LEU A 25 -17.46 -2.49 -12.54
CA LEU A 25 -16.40 -1.71 -11.91
C LEU A 25 -16.41 -1.99 -10.41
N PHE A 26 -15.27 -2.47 -9.89
CA PHE A 26 -15.07 -2.71 -8.47
C PHE A 26 -13.99 -1.78 -7.93
N SER A 27 -14.27 -1.13 -6.81
CA SER A 27 -13.31 -0.28 -6.11
C SER A 27 -13.59 -0.32 -4.61
N ALA A 28 -12.54 -0.16 -3.82
CA ALA A 28 -12.68 0.01 -2.37
C ALA A 28 -13.13 1.43 -2.00
N THR A 29 -12.80 2.41 -2.84
CA THR A 29 -13.19 3.82 -2.70
C THR A 29 -13.81 4.30 -4.01
N PHE A 30 -14.81 5.18 -3.92
CA PHE A 30 -15.49 5.79 -5.06
C PHE A 30 -15.46 7.31 -4.96
N PRO A 31 -14.29 7.97 -5.13
CA PRO A 31 -14.23 9.41 -5.25
C PRO A 31 -15.00 9.87 -6.49
N GLN A 32 -15.47 11.11 -6.49
CA GLN A 32 -16.33 11.64 -7.54
C GLN A 32 -15.70 11.50 -8.94
N GLU A 33 -14.41 11.66 -9.06
CA GLU A 33 -13.65 11.50 -10.31
C GLU A 33 -13.78 10.08 -10.91
N ILE A 34 -13.83 9.05 -10.07
CA ILE A 34 -14.04 7.66 -10.52
C ILE A 34 -15.48 7.43 -10.95
N ILE A 35 -16.44 8.05 -10.26
CA ILE A 35 -17.87 8.00 -10.62
C ILE A 35 -18.08 8.68 -11.96
N ASP A 36 -17.54 9.87 -12.15
CA ASP A 36 -17.64 10.62 -13.41
C ASP A 36 -17.00 9.85 -14.57
N ALA A 37 -15.80 9.30 -14.35
CA ALA A 37 -15.13 8.46 -15.33
C ALA A 37 -15.96 7.19 -15.69
N ALA A 38 -16.60 6.56 -14.71
CA ALA A 38 -17.45 5.38 -14.95
C ALA A 38 -18.62 5.72 -15.86
N HIS A 39 -19.25 6.86 -15.71
CA HIS A 39 -20.36 7.31 -16.55
C HIS A 39 -19.96 7.51 -18.03
N GLU A 40 -18.67 7.72 -18.33
CA GLU A 40 -18.22 7.85 -19.71
C GLU A 40 -18.22 6.52 -20.49
N PHE A 41 -18.07 5.38 -19.80
CA PHE A 41 -17.99 4.07 -20.48
C PHE A 41 -19.01 3.03 -20.01
N MET A 42 -19.78 3.32 -18.97
CA MET A 42 -20.87 2.47 -18.49
C MET A 42 -22.22 3.08 -18.91
N ASN A 43 -23.20 2.24 -19.14
CA ASN A 43 -24.55 2.66 -19.49
C ASN A 43 -25.47 2.52 -18.29
N GLU A 44 -25.92 3.64 -17.72
CA GLU A 44 -26.82 3.70 -16.55
C GLU A 44 -26.41 2.70 -15.45
N PRO A 45 -25.18 2.82 -14.87
CA PRO A 45 -24.70 1.82 -13.94
C PRO A 45 -25.47 1.84 -12.62
N ASP A 46 -25.82 0.65 -12.16
CA ASP A 46 -26.32 0.47 -10.79
C ASP A 46 -25.16 0.49 -9.80
N PHE A 47 -25.32 1.26 -8.71
CA PHE A 47 -24.35 1.33 -7.63
C PHE A 47 -24.73 0.35 -6.52
N VAL A 48 -23.84 -0.60 -6.26
CA VAL A 48 -23.95 -1.53 -5.13
C VAL A 48 -22.89 -1.15 -4.11
N LEU A 49 -23.31 -0.56 -3.00
CA LEU A 49 -22.44 -0.25 -1.86
C LEU A 49 -22.58 -1.37 -0.84
N THR A 50 -21.45 -2.02 -0.54
CA THR A 50 -21.37 -2.93 0.60
C THR A 50 -21.02 -2.10 1.83
N ASN A 51 -21.87 -2.12 2.86
CA ASN A 51 -21.61 -1.38 4.09
C ASN A 51 -20.42 -2.03 4.82
N ALA A 52 -19.43 -1.22 5.16
CA ALA A 52 -18.27 -1.67 5.94
C ALA A 52 -18.68 -2.20 7.33
N GLU A 53 -19.84 -1.77 7.85
CA GLU A 53 -20.41 -2.22 9.13
C GLU A 53 -20.86 -3.70 9.10
N GLU A 54 -21.12 -4.27 7.92
CA GLU A 54 -21.50 -5.69 7.75
C GLU A 54 -20.29 -6.60 7.48
N LEU A 55 -19.13 -6.01 7.19
CA LEU A 55 -17.89 -6.74 7.03
C LEU A 55 -17.19 -6.79 8.39
N ASP A 56 -17.02 -7.98 8.92
CA ASP A 56 -16.19 -8.24 10.10
C ASP A 56 -14.71 -8.01 9.71
N VAL A 57 -14.39 -6.72 9.42
CA VAL A 57 -13.03 -6.30 9.09
C VAL A 57 -12.25 -6.24 10.39
N PRO A 58 -11.23 -7.08 10.57
CA PRO A 58 -10.43 -7.05 11.77
C PRO A 58 -9.88 -5.65 12.03
N PRO A 59 -9.87 -5.18 13.26
CA PRO A 59 -9.37 -3.86 13.59
C PRO A 59 -7.87 -3.77 13.25
N ILE A 60 -7.48 -2.65 12.66
CA ILE A 60 -6.07 -2.29 12.43
C ILE A 60 -5.69 -1.31 13.52
N ASP A 61 -4.71 -1.67 14.34
CA ASP A 61 -4.15 -0.77 15.33
C ASP A 61 -3.25 0.27 14.66
N LEU A 62 -3.60 1.54 14.79
CA LEU A 62 -2.89 2.64 14.16
C LEU A 62 -1.96 3.32 15.16
N PHE A 63 -0.69 3.37 14.84
CA PHE A 63 0.33 4.03 15.64
C PHE A 63 1.00 5.17 14.85
N SER A 64 1.35 6.25 15.54
CA SER A 64 2.20 7.29 14.98
C SER A 64 3.50 7.41 15.76
N VAL A 65 4.62 7.45 15.05
CA VAL A 65 5.94 7.66 15.64
C VAL A 65 6.46 9.01 15.21
N ARG A 66 6.56 9.89 16.19
CA ARG A 66 7.07 11.25 15.99
C ARG A 66 8.59 11.22 15.89
N ILE A 67 9.12 11.45 14.69
CA ILE A 67 10.56 11.45 14.42
C ILE A 67 11.05 12.91 14.38
N GLY A 68 11.77 13.31 15.42
CA GLY A 68 12.40 14.61 15.48
C GLY A 68 13.73 14.64 14.69
N ARG A 69 14.85 14.93 15.38
CA ARG A 69 16.20 14.91 14.78
C ARG A 69 16.78 13.51 14.59
N SER A 70 16.07 12.46 14.97
CA SER A 70 16.52 11.08 14.83
C SER A 70 16.54 10.64 13.37
N ASN A 71 17.48 9.78 13.03
CA ASN A 71 17.55 9.18 11.71
C ASN A 71 16.39 8.18 11.54
N LYS A 72 15.49 8.41 10.58
CA LYS A 72 14.35 7.53 10.24
C LYS A 72 14.78 6.07 10.08
N LEU A 73 15.89 5.83 9.38
CA LEU A 73 16.39 4.47 9.14
C LEU A 73 16.85 3.77 10.41
N TRP A 74 17.42 4.52 11.37
CA TRP A 74 17.77 3.94 12.66
C TRP A 74 16.52 3.52 13.44
N VAL A 75 15.49 4.38 13.45
CA VAL A 75 14.21 4.05 14.09
C VAL A 75 13.57 2.84 13.43
N LEU A 76 13.61 2.76 12.09
CA LEU A 76 13.11 1.62 11.33
C LEU A 76 13.82 0.32 11.73
N GLY A 77 15.16 0.31 11.76
CA GLY A 77 15.92 -0.85 12.20
C GLY A 77 15.58 -1.28 13.63
N ARG A 78 15.35 -0.33 14.55
CA ARG A 78 14.91 -0.63 15.93
C ARG A 78 13.52 -1.23 16.00
N LEU A 79 12.61 -0.81 15.10
CA LEU A 79 11.27 -1.38 15.03
C LEU A 79 11.34 -2.81 14.50
N LEU A 80 12.01 -3.01 13.37
CA LEU A 80 12.18 -4.34 12.77
C LEU A 80 12.90 -5.34 13.69
N ALA A 81 13.83 -4.88 14.51
CA ALA A 81 14.53 -5.73 15.47
C ALA A 81 13.64 -6.24 16.64
N ARG A 82 12.40 -5.76 16.77
CA ARG A 82 11.42 -6.20 17.77
C ARG A 82 10.35 -7.12 17.18
N MET A 83 10.38 -7.32 15.87
CA MET A 83 9.43 -8.20 15.19
C MET A 83 9.76 -9.66 15.50
N ASP A 84 8.73 -10.47 15.60
CA ASP A 84 8.86 -11.90 15.76
C ASP A 84 9.24 -12.57 14.42
N ASP A 85 9.81 -13.78 14.50
CA ASP A 85 10.26 -14.51 13.31
C ASP A 85 9.13 -14.85 12.32
N ASN A 86 7.89 -14.82 12.77
CA ASN A 86 6.71 -15.10 11.94
C ASN A 86 6.07 -13.85 11.35
N ASP A 87 6.55 -12.66 11.72
CA ASP A 87 5.97 -11.42 11.27
C ASP A 87 6.44 -11.07 9.85
N GLN A 88 5.49 -10.62 9.05
CA GLN A 88 5.74 -10.07 7.72
C GLN A 88 5.42 -8.59 7.68
N THR A 89 6.34 -7.81 7.18
CA THR A 89 6.24 -6.34 7.16
C THR A 89 6.28 -5.79 5.74
N ILE A 90 5.41 -4.84 5.46
CA ILE A 90 5.53 -3.98 4.28
C ILE A 90 5.82 -2.53 4.69
N ILE A 91 6.82 -1.92 4.05
CA ILE A 91 7.27 -0.55 4.31
C ILE A 91 7.05 0.29 3.07
N PHE A 92 6.32 1.37 3.20
CA PHE A 92 6.03 2.28 2.10
C PHE A 92 6.96 3.49 2.10
N CYS A 93 7.63 3.71 0.95
CA CYS A 93 8.43 4.88 0.65
C CYS A 93 7.88 5.60 -0.58
N ASN A 94 7.90 6.93 -0.59
CA ASN A 94 7.37 7.71 -1.71
C ASN A 94 8.26 7.64 -2.97
N THR A 95 9.53 7.26 -2.85
CA THR A 95 10.46 7.23 -3.98
C THR A 95 11.25 5.92 -4.08
N LYS A 96 11.52 5.49 -5.32
CA LYS A 96 12.37 4.32 -5.58
C LYS A 96 13.78 4.45 -5.01
N ARG A 97 14.36 5.67 -5.04
CA ARG A 97 15.69 5.95 -4.45
C ARG A 97 15.71 5.72 -2.94
N MET A 98 14.60 6.05 -2.24
CA MET A 98 14.48 5.77 -0.81
C MET A 98 14.33 4.27 -0.55
N VAL A 99 13.60 3.55 -1.40
CA VAL A 99 13.51 2.08 -1.33
C VAL A 99 14.91 1.47 -1.41
N ASP A 100 15.70 1.82 -2.44
CA ASP A 100 17.06 1.30 -2.62
C ASP A 100 17.97 1.62 -1.44
N LEU A 101 17.94 2.87 -0.96
CA LEU A 101 18.74 3.30 0.18
C LEU A 101 18.37 2.54 1.45
N ALA A 102 17.08 2.36 1.72
CA ALA A 102 16.60 1.65 2.90
C ALA A 102 17.00 0.17 2.84
N VAL A 103 16.83 -0.49 1.68
CA VAL A 103 17.27 -1.87 1.45
C VAL A 103 18.77 -2.02 1.68
N GLU A 104 19.59 -1.15 1.07
CA GLU A 104 21.05 -1.20 1.23
C GLU A 104 21.45 -1.09 2.69
N ARG A 105 20.90 -0.11 3.41
CA ARG A 105 21.24 0.15 4.81
C ARG A 105 20.79 -0.99 5.73
N LEU A 106 19.59 -1.50 5.56
CA LEU A 106 19.07 -2.58 6.39
C LEU A 106 19.81 -3.90 6.13
N LYS A 107 20.15 -4.22 4.89
CA LYS A 107 20.97 -5.40 4.56
C LYS A 107 22.36 -5.35 5.19
N LYS A 108 22.99 -4.17 5.29
CA LYS A 108 24.25 -4.00 6.03
C LYS A 108 24.15 -4.39 7.50
N HIS A 109 22.94 -4.27 8.08
CA HIS A 109 22.63 -4.68 9.45
C HIS A 109 21.98 -6.07 9.53
N ARG A 110 22.06 -6.88 8.45
CA ARG A 110 21.59 -8.27 8.37
C ARG A 110 20.08 -8.46 8.51
N PHE A 111 19.29 -7.45 8.15
CA PHE A 111 17.85 -7.62 8.01
C PHE A 111 17.49 -8.29 6.69
N ASP A 112 16.53 -9.23 6.72
CA ASP A 112 15.99 -9.89 5.52
C ASP A 112 14.95 -8.99 4.87
N VAL A 113 15.42 -8.14 3.97
CA VAL A 113 14.60 -7.14 3.29
C VAL A 113 14.77 -7.22 1.78
N ALA A 114 13.71 -6.94 1.04
CA ALA A 114 13.74 -6.78 -0.41
C ALA A 114 13.04 -5.49 -0.84
N GLY A 115 13.55 -4.86 -1.90
CA GLY A 115 12.96 -3.66 -2.47
C GLY A 115 12.01 -3.98 -3.61
N LEU A 116 10.91 -3.23 -3.72
CA LEU A 116 9.92 -3.40 -4.77
C LEU A 116 9.55 -2.02 -5.35
N HIS A 117 9.98 -1.75 -6.59
CA HIS A 117 9.73 -0.48 -7.28
C HIS A 117 9.67 -0.67 -8.81
N GLY A 118 9.27 0.38 -9.53
CA GLY A 118 8.97 0.30 -10.96
C GLY A 118 10.15 -0.02 -11.89
N ASP A 119 11.40 0.08 -11.43
CA ASP A 119 12.57 -0.24 -12.25
C ASP A 119 12.90 -1.74 -12.26
N LEU A 120 12.19 -2.56 -11.48
CA LEU A 120 12.35 -4.00 -11.49
C LEU A 120 11.68 -4.64 -12.71
N SER A 121 12.31 -5.62 -13.31
CA SER A 121 11.67 -6.47 -14.31
C SER A 121 10.56 -7.31 -13.66
N GLN A 122 9.59 -7.75 -14.48
CA GLN A 122 8.50 -8.60 -13.99
C GLN A 122 9.00 -9.87 -13.30
N ASN A 123 10.02 -10.51 -13.86
CA ASN A 123 10.62 -11.72 -13.25
C ASN A 123 11.27 -11.44 -11.88
N GLN A 124 11.90 -10.27 -11.71
CA GLN A 124 12.48 -9.88 -10.42
C GLN A 124 11.38 -9.63 -9.39
N ARG A 125 10.32 -8.93 -9.81
CA ARG A 125 9.15 -8.67 -8.99
C ARG A 125 8.51 -9.97 -8.48
N GLU A 126 8.26 -10.92 -9.37
CA GLU A 126 7.66 -12.22 -9.04
C GLU A 126 8.53 -13.02 -8.06
N ARG A 127 9.85 -13.05 -8.26
CA ARG A 127 10.78 -13.71 -7.34
C ARG A 127 10.72 -13.14 -5.93
N ILE A 128 10.70 -11.81 -5.81
CA ILE A 128 10.60 -11.12 -4.51
C ILE A 128 9.28 -11.43 -3.83
N LEU A 129 8.17 -11.38 -4.57
CA LEU A 129 6.85 -11.67 -4.02
C LEU A 129 6.70 -13.12 -3.59
N ASN A 130 7.25 -14.07 -4.35
CA ASN A 130 7.24 -15.48 -3.96
C ASN A 130 8.09 -15.72 -2.71
N ALA A 131 9.31 -15.19 -2.65
CA ALA A 131 10.16 -15.27 -1.47
C ALA A 131 9.50 -14.65 -0.22
N PHE A 132 8.74 -13.58 -0.40
CA PHE A 132 7.96 -12.97 0.68
C PHE A 132 6.79 -13.85 1.11
N LYS A 133 6.05 -14.44 0.17
CA LYS A 133 4.95 -15.39 0.47
C LYS A 133 5.44 -16.65 1.19
N GLU A 134 6.61 -17.16 0.81
CA GLU A 134 7.22 -18.33 1.42
C GLU A 134 7.89 -18.02 2.76
N GLY A 135 8.03 -16.74 3.11
CA GLY A 135 8.63 -16.29 4.36
C GLY A 135 10.16 -16.24 4.36
N ASP A 136 10.80 -16.46 3.21
CA ASP A 136 12.26 -16.31 3.03
C ASP A 136 12.69 -14.84 3.12
N VAL A 137 11.82 -13.94 2.72
CA VAL A 137 11.96 -12.50 2.92
C VAL A 137 10.89 -12.05 3.92
N LYS A 138 11.30 -11.44 5.01
CA LYS A 138 10.37 -10.98 6.08
C LYS A 138 9.84 -9.57 5.86
N THR A 139 10.57 -8.76 5.10
CA THR A 139 10.23 -7.35 4.93
C THR A 139 10.34 -6.92 3.47
N ILE A 140 9.26 -6.37 2.93
CA ILE A 140 9.27 -5.67 1.64
C ILE A 140 9.29 -4.16 1.88
N ILE A 141 10.16 -3.45 1.17
CA ILE A 141 10.18 -1.99 1.10
C ILE A 141 9.72 -1.60 -0.30
N ALA A 142 8.63 -0.85 -0.42
CA ALA A 142 7.99 -0.63 -1.71
C ALA A 142 7.55 0.82 -1.93
N THR A 143 7.39 1.18 -3.21
CA THR A 143 6.59 2.34 -3.60
C THR A 143 5.13 1.93 -3.77
N ASP A 144 4.19 2.89 -3.67
CA ASP A 144 2.75 2.62 -3.82
C ASP A 144 2.42 1.88 -5.11
N VAL A 145 2.93 2.38 -6.23
CA VAL A 145 2.69 1.78 -7.55
C VAL A 145 3.14 0.32 -7.61
N ALA A 146 4.28 0.02 -7.02
CA ALA A 146 4.81 -1.33 -7.01
C ALA A 146 4.12 -2.25 -6.00
N ALA A 147 3.61 -1.70 -4.91
CA ALA A 147 2.88 -2.44 -3.89
C ALA A 147 1.42 -2.74 -4.26
N ARG A 148 0.88 -2.06 -5.28
CA ARG A 148 -0.48 -2.34 -5.75
C ARG A 148 -0.58 -3.76 -6.31
N GLY A 149 -1.65 -4.45 -5.92
CA GLY A 149 -1.88 -5.84 -6.31
C GLY A 149 -0.98 -6.86 -5.61
N ILE A 150 -0.24 -6.48 -4.56
CA ILE A 150 0.35 -7.47 -3.65
C ILE A 150 -0.81 -8.15 -2.93
N ASP A 151 -1.02 -9.40 -3.27
CA ASP A 151 -1.96 -10.28 -2.59
C ASP A 151 -1.16 -11.28 -1.77
N VAL A 152 -0.84 -10.87 -0.55
CA VAL A 152 -0.15 -11.71 0.43
C VAL A 152 -0.94 -11.66 1.71
N ASP A 153 -1.42 -12.84 2.10
CA ASP A 153 -2.07 -13.04 3.39
C ASP A 153 -0.97 -13.22 4.45
N GLY A 154 -1.05 -12.47 5.52
CA GLY A 154 -0.09 -12.65 6.62
C GLY A 154 0.79 -11.45 6.91
N ILE A 155 0.60 -10.34 6.21
CA ILE A 155 1.25 -9.07 6.58
C ILE A 155 0.71 -8.66 7.95
N THR A 156 1.59 -8.65 8.94
CA THR A 156 1.26 -8.29 10.33
C THR A 156 1.45 -6.80 10.58
N LEU A 157 2.44 -6.19 9.91
CA LEU A 157 2.80 -4.79 10.11
C LEU A 157 2.92 -4.03 8.80
N VAL A 158 2.28 -2.88 8.73
CA VAL A 158 2.48 -1.86 7.69
C VAL A 158 3.23 -0.67 8.27
N ILE A 159 4.29 -0.21 7.61
CA ILE A 159 5.02 0.99 8.02
C ILE A 159 4.95 2.04 6.91
N ASN A 160 4.32 3.18 7.18
CA ASN A 160 4.43 4.37 6.36
C ASN A 160 5.72 5.11 6.73
N TYR A 161 6.84 4.71 6.10
CA TYR A 161 8.13 5.41 6.26
C TYR A 161 8.05 6.85 5.77
N ASP A 162 7.35 7.05 4.65
CA ASP A 162 6.89 8.35 4.20
C ASP A 162 5.35 8.33 4.17
N ILE A 163 4.73 9.37 4.74
CA ILE A 163 3.27 9.52 4.71
C ILE A 163 2.84 9.78 3.27
N PRO A 164 1.77 9.16 2.80
CA PRO A 164 1.20 9.47 1.49
C PRO A 164 0.55 10.86 1.50
N ASP A 165 0.42 11.44 0.31
CA ASP A 165 -0.12 12.79 0.14
C ASP A 165 -1.65 12.83 0.24
N ASP A 166 -2.33 11.68 0.10
CA ASP A 166 -3.78 11.56 0.13
C ASP A 166 -4.27 10.42 1.05
N ILE A 167 -5.52 10.55 1.49
CA ILE A 167 -6.19 9.61 2.40
C ILE A 167 -6.43 8.24 1.75
N ASP A 168 -6.78 8.20 0.47
CA ASP A 168 -7.07 6.94 -0.22
C ASP A 168 -5.82 6.08 -0.31
N SER A 169 -4.68 6.68 -0.65
CA SER A 169 -3.39 5.99 -0.61
C SER A 169 -3.06 5.49 0.81
N PHE A 170 -3.36 6.27 1.84
CA PHE A 170 -3.18 5.84 3.23
C PHE A 170 -4.01 4.59 3.55
N ILE A 171 -5.31 4.61 3.21
CA ILE A 171 -6.23 3.48 3.43
C ILE A 171 -5.76 2.24 2.64
N HIS A 172 -5.36 2.42 1.38
CA HIS A 172 -4.85 1.34 0.55
C HIS A 172 -3.56 0.71 1.10
N ARG A 173 -2.69 1.51 1.74
CA ARG A 173 -1.47 1.02 2.37
C ARG A 173 -1.79 0.21 3.63
N ILE A 174 -2.55 0.76 4.56
CA ILE A 174 -2.89 0.08 5.80
C ILE A 174 -3.74 -1.18 5.56
N GLY A 175 -4.59 -1.16 4.55
CA GLY A 175 -5.38 -2.33 4.11
C GLY A 175 -4.54 -3.49 3.53
N ARG A 176 -3.20 -3.42 3.59
CA ARG A 176 -2.34 -4.59 3.33
C ARG A 176 -2.25 -5.51 4.54
N THR A 177 -2.52 -5.03 5.75
CA THR A 177 -2.63 -5.83 6.98
C THR A 177 -4.09 -5.97 7.42
N GLY A 178 -4.35 -6.68 8.50
CA GLY A 178 -5.71 -6.86 9.03
C GLY A 178 -6.63 -7.66 8.12
N ARG A 179 -6.13 -8.69 7.46
CA ARG A 179 -6.93 -9.53 6.56
C ARG A 179 -7.27 -10.89 7.21
N ILE A 180 -8.39 -11.48 6.77
CA ILE A 180 -8.81 -12.88 7.11
C ILE A 180 -8.83 -13.12 8.63
N GLY A 181 -9.55 -12.26 9.38
CA GLY A 181 -9.77 -12.48 10.82
C GLY A 181 -8.54 -12.27 11.71
N ARG A 182 -7.45 -11.68 11.20
CA ARG A 182 -6.25 -11.32 11.96
C ARG A 182 -6.20 -9.83 12.24
N THR A 183 -5.84 -9.45 13.44
CA THR A 183 -5.51 -8.05 13.77
C THR A 183 -4.25 -7.64 13.02
N GLY A 184 -4.21 -6.39 12.57
CA GLY A 184 -3.05 -5.82 11.90
C GLY A 184 -2.55 -4.57 12.61
N GLU A 185 -1.29 -4.24 12.42
CA GLU A 185 -0.70 -3.01 12.94
C GLU A 185 -0.24 -2.12 11.79
N ALA A 186 -0.45 -0.80 11.94
CA ALA A 186 0.08 0.18 11.01
C ALA A 186 0.78 1.32 11.75
N VAL A 187 2.03 1.57 11.39
CA VAL A 187 2.88 2.61 11.99
C VAL A 187 3.18 3.69 10.97
N SER A 188 2.92 4.95 11.31
CA SER A 188 3.24 6.09 10.45
C SER A 188 4.30 6.99 11.07
N TYR A 189 5.34 7.32 10.29
CA TYR A 189 6.40 8.23 10.72
C TYR A 189 5.99 9.67 10.44
N THR A 190 5.81 10.45 11.50
CA THR A 190 5.45 11.85 11.41
C THR A 190 6.65 12.76 11.70
N HIS A 191 6.80 13.84 10.94
CA HIS A 191 7.76 14.89 11.22
C HIS A 191 7.09 16.04 11.98
N LEU A 192 7.74 16.55 13.01
CA LEU A 192 7.43 17.87 13.54
C LEU A 192 7.90 18.90 12.48
N ARG A 193 6.99 19.39 11.64
CA ARG A 193 7.18 20.73 11.09
C ARG A 193 6.99 21.72 12.24
N ALA A 194 7.84 22.71 12.33
CA ALA A 194 7.92 23.64 13.48
C ALA A 194 6.64 24.48 13.72
N HIS A 195 5.59 24.34 12.95
CA HIS A 195 4.37 25.13 13.01
C HIS A 195 3.10 24.40 12.55
N GLU A 196 2.84 23.18 13.05
CA GLU A 196 1.48 22.67 12.93
C GLU A 196 1.05 22.04 14.25
N THR A 197 0.27 22.81 15.00
CA THR A 197 -0.56 22.33 16.08
C THR A 197 -1.63 21.44 15.46
N ILE A 198 -1.50 20.13 15.61
CA ILE A 198 -2.58 19.20 15.28
C ILE A 198 -3.67 19.43 16.35
N GLN A 199 -4.70 20.19 16.01
CA GLN A 199 -5.95 20.16 16.72
C GLN A 199 -6.74 18.95 16.22
N HIS A 200 -6.90 18.01 17.09
CA HIS A 200 -7.94 16.97 17.21
C HIS A 200 -8.54 16.40 15.91
N LEU A 201 -8.22 15.15 15.64
CA LEU A 201 -9.21 14.19 15.14
C LEU A 201 -9.85 13.45 16.31
#